data_60594d24c43155e5f7378b241e9140a9
#
_entry.id   60594d24c43155e5f7378b241e9140a9
#
_cell.length_a   1.000
_cell.length_b   1.000
_cell.length_c   1.000
_cell.angle_alpha   90.00
_cell.angle_beta   90.00
_cell.angle_gamma   90.00
#
_symmetry.space_group_name_H-M   'P 1'
#
loop_
_entity.id
_entity.type
_entity.pdbx_description
1 polymer ?
#
loop_
_entity_poly.entity_id
_entity_poly.type
_entity_poly.pdbx_seq_one_letter_code
_entity_poly.pdbx_strand_id
1 'polypeptide(L)'
;PLYRGHSMSVSDIVKTEEGFFYCDRYGFKKIDFDESFATKPKDLLRIVFVEPGKPAYAAEIENSLRAEQRAVGGMIEVVSNGDGTLIVCNEEGKLIGLPANRRIAGGADILVGNFFVIGEDGADFRSLTDEEVQKYSALFAEPEEIADEEVEASIYAKFIPE
;
A
#
# COMPACT_ATOMS: atom_id res chain seq x y z
N PRO A 1 0.90 29.90 5.25
CA PRO A 1 1.57 28.60 5.09
C PRO A 1 0.70 27.73 4.21
N LEU A 2 1.26 27.27 3.07
CA LEU A 2 0.57 26.37 2.17
C LEU A 2 0.36 25.04 2.90
N TYR A 3 -0.89 24.63 3.01
CA TYR A 3 -1.28 23.32 3.53
C TYR A 3 -0.64 22.22 2.68
N ARG A 4 0.22 21.40 3.28
CA ARG A 4 0.84 20.22 2.66
C ARG A 4 0.16 18.96 3.21
N GLY A 5 -1.12 18.79 2.91
CA GLY A 5 -1.91 17.62 3.28
C GLY A 5 -2.54 16.98 2.04
N HIS A 6 -3.17 15.83 2.22
CA HIS A 6 -4.04 15.24 1.19
C HIS A 6 -5.15 16.22 0.81
N SER A 7 -5.69 16.09 -0.39
CA SER A 7 -6.84 16.88 -0.83
C SER A 7 -8.03 16.65 0.12
N MET A 8 -8.74 17.74 0.46
CA MET A 8 -9.95 17.65 1.29
C MET A 8 -11.01 16.80 0.60
N SER A 9 -11.62 15.93 1.37
CA SER A 9 -12.68 15.03 0.92
C SER A 9 -14.04 15.43 1.54
N VAL A 10 -15.11 15.00 0.91
CA VAL A 10 -16.44 15.05 1.52
C VAL A 10 -16.40 14.33 2.87
N SER A 11 -16.94 14.97 3.91
CA SER A 11 -16.93 14.58 5.32
C SER A 11 -15.72 15.05 6.14
N ASP A 12 -14.77 15.77 5.55
CA ASP A 12 -13.70 16.39 6.33
C ASP A 12 -14.23 17.59 7.13
N ILE A 13 -13.66 17.77 8.33
CA ILE A 13 -13.89 18.95 9.16
C ILE A 13 -12.63 19.78 9.21
N VAL A 14 -12.73 21.03 8.79
CA VAL A 14 -11.62 21.98 8.76
C VAL A 14 -11.75 22.97 9.90
N LYS A 15 -10.68 23.13 10.70
CA LYS A 15 -10.59 24.18 11.72
C LYS A 15 -9.92 25.43 11.12
N THR A 16 -10.60 26.56 11.26
CA THR A 16 -10.06 27.88 10.92
C THR A 16 -10.14 28.80 12.15
N GLU A 17 -9.63 30.03 12.03
CA GLU A 17 -9.81 31.06 13.07
C GLU A 17 -11.28 31.44 13.30
N GLU A 18 -12.14 31.21 12.29
CA GLU A 18 -13.57 31.50 12.34
C GLU A 18 -14.43 30.34 12.91
N GLY A 19 -13.81 29.18 13.19
CA GLY A 19 -14.47 27.98 13.71
C GLY A 19 -14.30 26.75 12.85
N PHE A 20 -15.22 25.79 12.99
CA PHE A 20 -15.19 24.52 12.28
C PHE A 20 -16.13 24.54 11.08
N PHE A 21 -15.64 23.96 9.97
CA PHE A 21 -16.37 23.86 8.71
C PHE A 21 -16.38 22.42 8.22
N TYR A 22 -17.55 21.90 7.95
CA TYR A 22 -17.76 20.60 7.34
C TYR A 22 -17.72 20.70 5.82
N CYS A 23 -16.94 19.86 5.17
CA CYS A 23 -16.87 19.76 3.73
C CYS A 23 -17.97 18.82 3.21
N ASP A 24 -18.92 19.33 2.43
CA ASP A 24 -19.94 18.55 1.75
C ASP A 24 -19.74 18.60 0.22
N ARG A 25 -20.69 18.02 -0.52
CA ARG A 25 -20.62 17.99 -2.01
C ARG A 25 -20.76 19.38 -2.65
N TYR A 26 -21.20 20.38 -1.90
CA TYR A 26 -21.53 21.72 -2.39
C TYR A 26 -20.59 22.79 -1.85
N GLY A 27 -19.69 22.43 -0.93
CA GLY A 27 -18.71 23.33 -0.35
C GLY A 27 -18.56 23.18 1.16
N PHE A 28 -18.34 24.29 1.86
CA PHE A 28 -18.09 24.32 3.30
C PHE A 28 -19.27 24.89 4.06
N LYS A 29 -19.71 24.17 5.08
CA LYS A 29 -20.75 24.60 6.00
C LYS A 29 -20.20 24.75 7.40
N LYS A 30 -20.36 25.94 8.01
CA LYS A 30 -19.97 26.17 9.41
C LYS A 30 -20.79 25.26 10.33
N ILE A 31 -20.11 24.59 11.24
CA ILE A 31 -20.71 23.67 12.22
C ILE A 31 -20.24 24.01 13.62
N ASP A 32 -21.02 23.63 14.61
CA ASP A 32 -20.58 23.54 16.00
C ASP A 32 -20.00 22.15 16.22
N PHE A 33 -18.69 22.09 16.46
CA PHE A 33 -17.96 20.82 16.57
C PHE A 33 -17.13 20.80 17.85
N ASP A 34 -17.32 19.77 18.65
CA ASP A 34 -16.49 19.51 19.83
C ASP A 34 -15.24 18.73 19.46
N GLU A 35 -14.08 19.39 19.60
CA GLU A 35 -12.75 18.79 19.31
C GLU A 35 -12.49 17.52 20.10
N SER A 36 -13.15 17.28 21.23
CA SER A 36 -12.96 16.07 22.03
C SER A 36 -13.41 14.80 21.29
N PHE A 37 -14.25 14.94 20.26
CA PHE A 37 -14.67 13.87 19.37
C PHE A 37 -13.80 13.76 18.11
N ALA A 38 -12.82 14.66 17.92
CA ALA A 38 -11.90 14.55 16.79
C ALA A 38 -11.03 13.29 16.95
N THR A 39 -11.12 12.39 15.99
CA THR A 39 -10.14 11.33 15.85
C THR A 39 -8.81 11.95 15.41
N LYS A 40 -7.69 11.55 16.03
CA LYS A 40 -6.37 11.94 15.54
C LYS A 40 -6.27 11.60 14.05
N PRO A 41 -5.60 12.47 13.25
CA PRO A 41 -5.26 12.10 11.88
C PRO A 41 -4.64 10.70 11.89
N LYS A 42 -5.10 9.82 11.01
CA LYS A 42 -4.47 8.52 10.85
C LYS A 42 -3.03 8.75 10.44
N ASP A 43 -2.13 8.00 11.03
CA ASP A 43 -0.75 7.93 10.57
C ASP A 43 -0.78 7.18 9.23
N LEU A 44 -0.64 7.92 8.13
CA LEU A 44 -0.71 7.38 6.77
C LEU A 44 0.68 7.27 6.18
N LEU A 45 0.97 6.12 5.61
CA LEU A 45 2.19 5.83 4.88
C LEU A 45 1.92 5.80 3.38
N ARG A 46 2.76 6.49 2.63
CA ARG A 46 2.72 6.50 1.17
C ARG A 46 3.37 5.23 0.62
N ILE A 47 2.66 4.54 -0.24
CA ILE A 47 3.03 3.25 -0.81
C ILE A 47 2.87 3.25 -2.33
N VAL A 48 3.42 2.23 -2.99
CA VAL A 48 3.01 1.82 -4.35
C VAL A 48 2.23 0.53 -4.24
N PHE A 49 0.96 0.57 -4.63
CA PHE A 49 0.05 -0.57 -4.55
C PHE A 49 -0.07 -1.26 -5.90
N VAL A 50 -0.11 -2.60 -5.88
CA VAL A 50 -0.12 -3.44 -7.10
C VAL A 50 -1.17 -4.52 -6.97
N GLU A 51 -2.16 -4.46 -7.86
CA GLU A 51 -3.22 -5.46 -7.98
C GLU A 51 -2.97 -6.38 -9.19
N PRO A 52 -3.38 -7.64 -9.14
CA PRO A 52 -3.30 -8.53 -10.31
C PRO A 52 -4.01 -7.92 -11.53
N GLY A 53 -3.34 -7.97 -12.69
CA GLY A 53 -3.89 -7.49 -13.95
C GLY A 53 -4.03 -5.97 -14.08
N LYS A 54 -3.51 -5.19 -13.14
CA LYS A 54 -3.56 -3.71 -13.16
C LYS A 54 -2.17 -3.08 -13.10
N PRO A 55 -1.99 -1.88 -13.68
CA PRO A 55 -0.80 -1.08 -13.45
C PRO A 55 -0.64 -0.71 -11.97
N ALA A 56 0.60 -0.62 -11.51
CA ALA A 56 0.90 -0.11 -10.16
C ALA A 56 0.52 1.37 -10.03
N TYR A 57 0.14 1.78 -8.82
CA TYR A 57 -0.21 3.17 -8.53
C TYR A 57 0.20 3.60 -7.12
N ALA A 58 0.46 4.90 -6.95
CA ALA A 58 0.71 5.48 -5.64
C ALA A 58 -0.59 5.52 -4.83
N ALA A 59 -0.50 5.12 -3.55
CA ALA A 59 -1.61 5.10 -2.61
C ALA A 59 -1.12 5.47 -1.21
N GLU A 60 -2.05 5.62 -0.28
CA GLU A 60 -1.77 5.78 1.14
C GLU A 60 -2.43 4.65 1.93
N ILE A 61 -1.72 4.14 2.94
CA ILE A 61 -2.21 3.12 3.85
C ILE A 61 -2.07 3.59 5.30
N GLU A 62 -3.01 3.26 6.16
CA GLU A 62 -2.87 3.50 7.59
C GLU A 62 -1.72 2.65 8.16
N ASN A 63 -0.81 3.28 8.91
CA ASN A 63 0.30 2.61 9.60
C ASN A 63 -0.23 1.71 10.72
N SER A 64 -0.77 0.59 10.33
CA SER A 64 -1.28 -0.42 11.26
C SER A 64 -1.31 -1.79 10.61
N LEU A 65 -0.94 -2.82 11.36
CA LEU A 65 -0.98 -4.21 10.91
C LEU A 65 -2.35 -4.61 10.32
N ARG A 66 -3.43 -4.11 10.91
CA ARG A 66 -4.79 -4.40 10.43
C ARG A 66 -5.06 -3.81 9.04
N ALA A 67 -4.53 -2.62 8.74
CA ALA A 67 -4.67 -2.02 7.41
C ALA A 67 -3.82 -2.75 6.38
N GLU A 68 -2.60 -3.13 6.74
CA GLU A 68 -1.68 -3.91 5.91
C GLU A 68 -2.27 -5.29 5.57
N GLN A 69 -2.78 -6.01 6.56
CA GLN A 69 -3.45 -7.30 6.38
C GLN A 69 -4.69 -7.19 5.48
N ARG A 70 -5.48 -6.13 5.61
CA ARG A 70 -6.63 -5.90 4.72
C ARG A 70 -6.19 -5.62 3.29
N ALA A 71 -5.10 -4.88 3.10
CA ALA A 71 -4.57 -4.54 1.79
C ALA A 71 -4.16 -5.78 0.98
N VAL A 72 -3.50 -6.74 1.64
CA VAL A 72 -3.04 -7.98 1.00
C VAL A 72 -4.02 -9.15 1.13
N GLY A 73 -5.08 -8.99 1.92
CA GLY A 73 -6.14 -9.99 2.09
C GLY A 73 -5.78 -11.17 3.00
N GLY A 74 -4.89 -11.00 3.98
CA GLY A 74 -4.47 -12.04 4.91
C GLY A 74 -3.29 -11.67 5.77
N MET A 75 -2.59 -12.67 6.31
CA MET A 75 -1.34 -12.45 7.04
C MET A 75 -0.28 -11.89 6.10
N ILE A 76 0.56 -11.00 6.62
CA ILE A 76 1.59 -10.34 5.81
C ILE A 76 2.91 -11.11 5.85
N GLU A 77 3.54 -11.23 4.68
CA GLU A 77 4.96 -11.53 4.52
C GLU A 77 5.67 -10.25 4.05
N VAL A 78 6.87 -10.00 4.57
CA VAL A 78 7.68 -8.84 4.23
C VAL A 78 8.97 -9.31 3.57
N VAL A 79 9.24 -8.83 2.36
CA VAL A 79 10.41 -9.17 1.57
C VAL A 79 11.24 -7.91 1.31
N SER A 80 12.54 -7.94 1.65
CA SER A 80 13.43 -6.82 1.40
C SER A 80 13.84 -6.73 -0.08
N ASN A 81 13.78 -5.50 -0.63
CA ASN A 81 14.33 -5.21 -1.96
C ASN A 81 15.84 -4.91 -1.94
N GLY A 82 16.46 -4.80 -0.75
CA GLY A 82 17.88 -4.52 -0.60
C GLY A 82 18.28 -3.06 -0.85
N ASP A 83 17.34 -2.15 -1.02
CA ASP A 83 17.56 -0.73 -1.30
C ASP A 83 16.87 0.22 -0.28
N GLY A 84 16.50 -0.30 0.90
CA GLY A 84 15.77 0.44 1.93
C GLY A 84 14.26 0.49 1.68
N THR A 85 13.77 -0.38 0.79
CA THR A 85 12.34 -0.61 0.58
C THR A 85 11.96 -2.06 0.77
N LEU A 86 10.70 -2.30 1.04
CA LEU A 86 10.14 -3.61 1.33
C LEU A 86 8.93 -3.88 0.43
N ILE A 87 8.72 -5.13 0.07
CA ILE A 87 7.47 -5.64 -0.49
C ILE A 87 6.68 -6.27 0.65
N VAL A 88 5.41 -5.91 0.77
CA VAL A 88 4.47 -6.53 1.70
C VAL A 88 3.41 -7.25 0.89
N CYS A 89 3.29 -8.56 1.10
CA CYS A 89 2.37 -9.43 0.36
C CYS A 89 1.66 -10.40 1.31
N ASN A 90 0.75 -11.21 0.77
CA ASN A 90 0.06 -12.25 1.53
C ASN A 90 0.97 -13.46 1.74
N GLU A 91 1.23 -13.82 3.01
CA GLU A 91 2.09 -14.95 3.41
C GLU A 91 1.61 -16.30 2.83
N GLU A 92 0.30 -16.52 2.82
CA GLU A 92 -0.32 -17.78 2.37
C GLU A 92 -0.84 -17.70 0.92
N GLY A 93 -0.58 -16.59 0.22
CA GLY A 93 -1.21 -16.27 -1.06
C GLY A 93 -1.11 -17.39 -2.10
N LYS A 94 0.05 -18.01 -2.24
CA LYS A 94 0.27 -19.14 -3.15
C LYS A 94 -0.49 -20.39 -2.72
N LEU A 95 -0.54 -20.65 -1.40
CA LEU A 95 -1.20 -21.85 -0.85
C LEU A 95 -2.73 -21.78 -0.99
N ILE A 96 -3.30 -20.58 -0.90
CA ILE A 96 -4.75 -20.37 -1.04
C ILE A 96 -5.17 -20.03 -2.48
N GLY A 97 -4.23 -20.06 -3.44
CA GLY A 97 -4.52 -19.90 -4.86
C GLY A 97 -4.92 -18.48 -5.26
N LEU A 98 -4.28 -17.45 -4.68
CA LEU A 98 -4.49 -16.07 -5.14
C LEU A 98 -3.98 -15.89 -6.57
N PRO A 99 -4.60 -15.01 -7.38
CA PRO A 99 -4.18 -14.75 -8.75
C PRO A 99 -2.72 -14.32 -8.83
N ALA A 100 -1.98 -14.80 -9.82
CA ALA A 100 -0.62 -14.36 -10.11
C ALA A 100 -0.60 -12.85 -10.41
N ASN A 101 0.48 -12.16 -9.99
CA ASN A 101 0.58 -10.71 -10.11
C ASN A 101 1.85 -10.27 -10.85
N ARG A 102 3.02 -10.48 -10.26
CA ARG A 102 4.32 -10.03 -10.81
C ARG A 102 5.43 -11.01 -10.50
N ARG A 103 6.38 -11.15 -11.42
CA ARG A 103 7.67 -11.82 -11.16
C ARG A 103 8.59 -10.84 -10.43
N ILE A 104 9.31 -11.33 -9.43
CA ILE A 104 10.31 -10.57 -8.67
C ILE A 104 11.66 -11.32 -8.68
N ALA A 105 12.70 -10.68 -8.16
CA ALA A 105 14.05 -11.25 -8.07
C ALA A 105 14.56 -11.81 -9.42
N GLY A 106 14.33 -11.09 -10.52
CA GLY A 106 14.75 -11.52 -11.85
C GLY A 106 13.99 -12.73 -12.39
N GLY A 107 12.79 -12.98 -11.88
CA GLY A 107 11.95 -14.12 -12.26
C GLY A 107 12.10 -15.35 -11.35
N ALA A 108 12.91 -15.25 -10.30
CA ALA A 108 13.15 -16.36 -9.37
C ALA A 108 11.95 -16.60 -8.43
N ASP A 109 11.08 -15.60 -8.24
CA ASP A 109 9.87 -15.75 -7.44
C ASP A 109 8.69 -15.00 -8.07
N ILE A 110 7.48 -15.40 -7.70
CA ILE A 110 6.22 -14.84 -8.20
C ILE A 110 5.39 -14.38 -7.02
N LEU A 111 4.98 -13.10 -7.05
CA LEU A 111 3.99 -12.56 -6.15
C LEU A 111 2.59 -12.87 -6.65
N VAL A 112 1.70 -13.23 -5.73
CA VAL A 112 0.29 -13.52 -6.00
C VAL A 112 -0.60 -12.63 -5.15
N GLY A 113 -1.82 -12.36 -5.62
CA GLY A 113 -2.73 -11.44 -4.96
C GLY A 113 -2.23 -9.98 -4.95
N ASN A 114 -2.81 -9.17 -4.11
CA ASN A 114 -2.38 -7.79 -3.92
C ASN A 114 -1.07 -7.74 -3.13
N PHE A 115 -0.21 -6.80 -3.49
CA PHE A 115 0.96 -6.45 -2.70
C PHE A 115 1.21 -4.95 -2.77
N PHE A 116 2.07 -4.44 -1.89
CA PHE A 116 2.52 -3.06 -1.96
C PHE A 116 3.99 -2.93 -1.62
N VAL A 117 4.59 -1.84 -2.11
CA VAL A 117 5.96 -1.45 -1.77
C VAL A 117 5.90 -0.30 -0.77
N ILE A 118 6.73 -0.38 0.27
CA ILE A 118 6.81 0.57 1.38
C ILE A 118 8.28 0.82 1.74
N GLY A 119 8.60 1.94 2.37
CA GLY A 119 9.95 2.22 2.83
C GLY A 119 10.25 1.52 4.17
N GLU A 120 11.51 1.17 4.36
CA GLU A 120 12.05 0.60 5.60
C GLU A 120 12.69 1.71 6.47
N ASP A 121 12.41 1.68 7.78
CA ASP A 121 13.06 2.53 8.78
C ASP A 121 13.39 1.69 10.03
N GLY A 122 14.48 0.95 9.95
CA GLY A 122 14.88 0.00 11.00
C GLY A 122 13.87 -1.13 11.16
N ALA A 123 13.13 -1.13 12.28
CA ALA A 123 12.08 -2.12 12.55
C ALA A 123 10.68 -1.64 12.13
N ASP A 124 10.56 -0.39 11.70
CA ASP A 124 9.30 0.26 11.36
C ASP A 124 9.18 0.49 9.86
N PHE A 125 7.97 0.80 9.40
CA PHE A 125 7.69 1.25 8.04
C PHE A 125 7.75 2.78 7.95
N ARG A 126 8.18 3.29 6.80
CA ARG A 126 8.10 4.70 6.43
C ARG A 126 7.42 4.90 5.09
N SER A 127 6.95 6.09 4.84
CA SER A 127 6.48 6.49 3.52
C SER A 127 7.60 6.37 2.47
N LEU A 128 7.22 5.99 1.25
CA LEU A 128 8.11 6.08 0.10
C LEU A 128 8.40 7.53 -0.25
N THR A 129 9.63 7.81 -0.66
CA THR A 129 10.02 9.08 -1.29
C THR A 129 9.42 9.22 -2.70
N ASP A 130 9.51 10.42 -3.28
CA ASP A 130 9.02 10.65 -4.66
C ASP A 130 9.78 9.79 -5.69
N GLU A 131 11.10 9.64 -5.50
CA GLU A 131 11.94 8.81 -6.37
C GLU A 131 11.57 7.31 -6.25
N GLU A 132 11.35 6.82 -5.02
CA GLU A 132 10.93 5.44 -4.79
C GLU A 132 9.55 5.15 -5.39
N VAL A 133 8.59 6.08 -5.23
CA VAL A 133 7.26 5.96 -5.87
C VAL A 133 7.40 5.90 -7.38
N GLN A 134 8.18 6.80 -7.99
CA GLN A 134 8.40 6.80 -9.43
C GLN A 134 9.04 5.50 -9.90
N LYS A 135 10.10 5.04 -9.21
CA LYS A 135 10.81 3.79 -9.50
C LYS A 135 9.88 2.59 -9.50
N TYR A 136 9.13 2.38 -8.43
CA TYR A 136 8.29 1.19 -8.28
C TYR A 136 6.99 1.26 -9.09
N SER A 137 6.44 2.45 -9.31
CA SER A 137 5.33 2.62 -10.24
C SER A 137 5.74 2.27 -11.67
N ALA A 138 6.95 2.65 -12.09
CA ALA A 138 7.49 2.29 -13.41
C ALA A 138 7.84 0.80 -13.50
N LEU A 139 8.45 0.23 -12.43
CA LEU A 139 8.85 -1.19 -12.40
C LEU A 139 7.64 -2.12 -12.55
N PHE A 140 6.53 -1.79 -11.91
CA PHE A 140 5.30 -2.59 -11.91
C PHE A 140 4.18 -2.00 -12.78
N ALA A 141 4.52 -1.11 -13.73
CA ALA A 141 3.55 -0.46 -14.60
C ALA A 141 2.77 -1.46 -15.45
N GLU A 142 3.47 -2.46 -16.00
CA GLU A 142 2.85 -3.41 -16.92
C GLU A 142 2.37 -4.64 -16.14
N PRO A 143 1.06 -5.00 -16.25
CA PRO A 143 0.56 -6.28 -15.77
C PRO A 143 1.25 -7.44 -16.49
N GLU A 144 1.51 -8.50 -15.77
CA GLU A 144 2.13 -9.71 -16.32
C GLU A 144 1.10 -10.84 -16.46
N GLU A 145 1.18 -11.57 -17.58
CA GLU A 145 0.50 -12.84 -17.74
C GLU A 145 1.42 -13.95 -17.23
N ILE A 146 0.98 -14.67 -16.22
CA ILE A 146 1.74 -15.73 -15.53
C ILE A 146 0.82 -16.94 -15.43
N ALA A 147 1.30 -18.08 -15.94
CA ALA A 147 0.55 -19.32 -15.88
C ALA A 147 0.53 -19.92 -14.46
N ASP A 148 -0.54 -20.65 -14.11
CA ASP A 148 -0.66 -21.29 -12.81
C ASP A 148 0.46 -22.29 -12.55
N GLU A 149 0.93 -22.99 -13.59
CA GLU A 149 2.05 -23.95 -13.52
C GLU A 149 3.38 -23.26 -13.12
N GLU A 150 3.58 -22.00 -13.53
CA GLU A 150 4.74 -21.21 -13.12
C GLU A 150 4.66 -20.85 -11.63
N VAL A 151 3.47 -20.50 -11.14
CA VAL A 151 3.25 -20.23 -9.71
C VAL A 151 3.53 -21.47 -8.89
N GLU A 152 2.99 -22.62 -9.30
CA GLU A 152 3.23 -23.91 -8.63
C GLU A 152 4.73 -24.26 -8.60
N ALA A 153 5.44 -24.11 -9.72
CA ALA A 153 6.87 -24.35 -9.79
C ALA A 153 7.67 -23.45 -8.82
N SER A 154 7.25 -22.20 -8.64
CA SER A 154 7.90 -21.27 -7.72
C SER A 154 7.73 -21.64 -6.23
N ILE A 155 6.68 -22.41 -5.88
CA ILE A 155 6.51 -22.96 -4.52
C ILE A 155 7.57 -24.03 -4.25
N TYR A 156 7.77 -24.94 -5.20
CA TYR A 156 8.69 -26.06 -5.02
C TYR A 156 10.16 -25.61 -5.04
N ALA A 157 10.51 -24.57 -5.76
CA ALA A 157 11.88 -24.04 -5.80
C ALA A 157 12.42 -23.58 -4.43
N LYS A 158 11.52 -23.16 -3.52
CA LYS A 158 11.89 -22.79 -2.13
C LYS A 158 12.22 -23.99 -1.23
N PHE A 159 11.87 -25.22 -1.63
CA PHE A 159 12.01 -26.43 -0.81
C PHE A 159 13.12 -27.38 -1.25
N ILE A 160 13.88 -27.06 -2.30
CA ILE A 160 15.03 -27.86 -2.75
C ILE A 160 16.29 -27.23 -2.13
N PRO A 161 16.89 -27.82 -1.06
CA PRO A 161 18.18 -27.37 -0.59
C PRO A 161 19.24 -27.73 -1.65
N GLU A 162 20.16 -26.78 -1.92
CA GLU A 162 21.38 -27.05 -2.70
C GLU A 162 22.28 -28.10 -2.04
#